data_75d06b91dd562e174c79d8e84e28edd3
#
_entry.id   75d06b91dd562e174c79d8e84e28edd3
#
_cell.length_a   1.000
_cell.length_b   1.000
_cell.length_c   1.000
_cell.angle_alpha   90.00
_cell.angle_beta   90.00
_cell.angle_gamma   90.00
#
_symmetry.space_group_name_H-M   'P 1'
#
loop_
_entity.id
_entity.type
_entity.pdbx_description
1 polymer ?
#
loop_
_entity_poly.entity_id
_entity_poly.type
_entity_poly.pdbx_seq_one_letter_code
_entity_poly.pdbx_strand_id
1 'polypeptide(L)'
;MHSALTDRQRQDAYQRMQNGTAKIAIGTRSAVFAPVQNLGILIVDEEGERTYKSENAPRYHAVAVARKRCQTHHCPLLLASATPSIESYYYAKKGVYTLLELKKRYRNMPLPEVTVVDMNRERQLGNGTPFSNALIDAMQETLSHGKQVLLLLNRRGYHTMISCCSCNEPVYCPNCSVPMTYHKVSDQLMCHYCGHMQPMPETCPHCGGKQFRRMGFGTQQMEEQLQLLFPKARVLRMDADTTGSRYAYEESLQHSAQEYELWLYADDWKGLDFPDVTLVGVLSLDQALFAGDFRSYERTFSLITQVVGRSGRGDTAGRAILQTFLPNHYVLQLAAQQNYPVFYEQEYAIRKTMLFPPFCDLCILGFVGEKEEIVAAAAAEAVRQIQVYVKEQAFSYPLWVLGAVPCHYERLKGKYRYRVILKCKNTSPYRTLIRAVLEAVTAQKAFAKLYLYADMNGDIGV
;
A
#
# COMPACT_ATOMS: atom_id res chain seq x y z
N MET A 1 -6.49 -6.33 -21.69
CA MET A 1 -6.62 -7.65 -21.01
C MET A 1 -6.88 -7.40 -19.53
N HIS A 2 -8.03 -7.82 -19.01
CA HIS A 2 -8.46 -7.64 -17.61
C HIS A 2 -9.32 -8.81 -17.12
N SER A 3 -9.57 -8.87 -15.82
CA SER A 3 -10.28 -10.01 -15.19
C SER A 3 -11.75 -10.17 -15.58
N ALA A 4 -12.39 -9.12 -16.08
CA ALA A 4 -13.80 -9.17 -16.49
C ALA A 4 -14.05 -9.67 -17.92
N LEU A 5 -13.00 -9.94 -18.69
CA LEU A 5 -13.17 -10.61 -19.97
C LEU A 5 -13.68 -12.04 -19.74
N THR A 6 -14.69 -12.43 -20.52
CA THR A 6 -15.09 -13.85 -20.59
C THR A 6 -13.93 -14.70 -21.12
N ASP A 7 -13.97 -15.99 -20.88
CA ASP A 7 -12.90 -16.88 -21.35
C ASP A 7 -12.77 -16.85 -22.87
N ARG A 8 -13.88 -16.76 -23.60
CA ARG A 8 -13.89 -16.62 -25.06
C ARG A 8 -13.23 -15.31 -25.51
N GLN A 9 -13.60 -14.18 -24.92
CA GLN A 9 -12.99 -12.88 -25.24
C GLN A 9 -11.49 -12.88 -24.94
N ARG A 10 -11.09 -13.51 -23.84
CA ARG A 10 -9.68 -13.66 -23.48
C ARG A 10 -8.93 -14.51 -24.49
N GLN A 11 -9.51 -15.63 -24.92
CA GLN A 11 -8.93 -16.51 -25.94
C GLN A 11 -8.78 -15.79 -27.28
N ASP A 12 -9.81 -15.07 -27.74
CA ASP A 12 -9.77 -14.28 -28.98
C ASP A 12 -8.68 -13.20 -28.91
N ALA A 13 -8.57 -12.50 -27.78
CA ALA A 13 -7.52 -11.51 -27.57
C ALA A 13 -6.12 -12.13 -27.64
N TYR A 14 -5.92 -13.31 -27.01
CA TYR A 14 -4.66 -14.05 -27.08
C TYR A 14 -4.31 -14.47 -28.51
N GLN A 15 -5.25 -15.02 -29.27
CA GLN A 15 -5.05 -15.43 -30.67
C GLN A 15 -4.68 -14.23 -31.55
N ARG A 16 -5.35 -13.09 -31.39
CA ARG A 16 -5.05 -11.86 -32.13
C ARG A 16 -3.65 -11.32 -31.84
N MET A 17 -3.15 -11.43 -30.63
CA MET A 17 -1.78 -11.05 -30.28
C MET A 17 -0.77 -12.06 -30.81
N GLN A 18 -1.09 -13.36 -30.71
CA GLN A 18 -0.21 -14.44 -31.13
C GLN A 18 -0.03 -14.52 -32.65
N ASN A 19 -1.07 -14.21 -33.43
CA ASN A 19 -0.97 -14.16 -34.90
C ASN A 19 -0.54 -12.80 -35.46
N GLY A 20 -0.23 -11.83 -34.59
CA GLY A 20 0.26 -10.51 -34.98
C GLY A 20 -0.82 -9.53 -35.48
N THR A 21 -2.10 -9.91 -35.46
CA THR A 21 -3.21 -9.02 -35.86
C THR A 21 -3.37 -7.87 -34.86
N ALA A 22 -3.17 -8.10 -33.55
CA ALA A 22 -3.12 -7.06 -32.55
C ALA A 22 -1.67 -6.68 -32.25
N LYS A 23 -1.30 -5.43 -32.56
CA LYS A 23 0.05 -4.88 -32.34
C LYS A 23 0.23 -4.22 -30.98
N ILE A 24 -0.85 -3.89 -30.31
CA ILE A 24 -0.86 -3.22 -29.00
C ILE A 24 -1.69 -4.05 -28.05
N ALA A 25 -1.13 -4.39 -26.89
CA ALA A 25 -1.80 -5.06 -25.80
C ALA A 25 -1.89 -4.13 -24.60
N ILE A 26 -3.12 -3.78 -24.19
CA ILE A 26 -3.37 -2.99 -22.97
C ILE A 26 -4.06 -3.90 -21.96
N GLY A 27 -3.68 -3.80 -20.70
CA GLY A 27 -4.30 -4.58 -19.65
C GLY A 27 -3.69 -4.37 -18.27
N THR A 28 -4.24 -5.07 -17.30
CA THR A 28 -3.78 -5.06 -15.92
C THR A 28 -2.51 -5.91 -15.74
N ARG A 29 -2.09 -6.17 -14.52
CA ARG A 29 -0.90 -6.98 -14.17
C ARG A 29 -0.66 -8.19 -15.06
N SER A 30 -1.71 -8.94 -15.40
CA SER A 30 -1.60 -10.15 -16.22
C SER A 30 -1.23 -9.89 -17.68
N ALA A 31 -1.39 -8.67 -18.18
CA ALA A 31 -0.98 -8.31 -19.54
C ALA A 31 0.53 -8.45 -19.77
N VAL A 32 1.32 -8.51 -18.72
CA VAL A 32 2.76 -8.78 -18.82
C VAL A 32 3.07 -10.12 -19.50
N PHE A 33 2.13 -11.05 -19.53
CA PHE A 33 2.24 -12.35 -20.20
C PHE A 33 1.61 -12.39 -21.62
N ALA A 34 1.12 -11.26 -22.10
CA ALA A 34 0.51 -11.18 -23.44
C ALA A 34 1.45 -11.73 -24.53
N PRO A 35 1.02 -12.66 -25.39
CA PRO A 35 1.86 -13.33 -26.38
C PRO A 35 2.06 -12.47 -27.63
N VAL A 36 2.51 -11.23 -27.44
CA VAL A 36 2.81 -10.30 -28.53
C VAL A 36 4.05 -10.80 -29.26
N GLN A 37 3.92 -11.01 -30.57
CA GLN A 37 5.08 -11.26 -31.43
C GLN A 37 5.90 -9.97 -31.56
N ASN A 38 7.20 -10.09 -31.75
CA ASN A 38 8.09 -8.93 -32.00
C ASN A 38 7.85 -7.78 -31.01
N LEU A 39 7.97 -8.06 -29.72
CA LEU A 39 7.78 -7.07 -28.66
C LEU A 39 8.77 -5.92 -28.83
N GLY A 40 8.27 -4.72 -29.20
CA GLY A 40 9.10 -3.54 -29.46
C GLY A 40 9.31 -2.66 -28.23
N ILE A 41 8.33 -2.61 -27.32
CA ILE A 41 8.41 -1.86 -26.06
C ILE A 41 7.41 -2.44 -25.05
N LEU A 42 7.75 -2.40 -23.78
CA LEU A 42 6.83 -2.68 -22.68
C LEU A 42 6.78 -1.47 -21.76
N ILE A 43 5.55 -0.99 -21.49
CA ILE A 43 5.31 0.16 -20.64
C ILE A 43 4.58 -0.30 -19.40
N VAL A 44 5.06 0.09 -18.22
CA VAL A 44 4.42 -0.12 -16.93
C VAL A 44 4.10 1.25 -16.37
N ASP A 45 2.81 1.58 -16.37
CA ASP A 45 2.31 2.83 -15.79
C ASP A 45 2.09 2.66 -14.30
N GLU A 46 2.31 3.73 -13.51
CA GLU A 46 2.28 3.70 -12.04
C GLU A 46 3.08 2.50 -11.46
N GLU A 47 4.36 2.39 -11.84
CA GLU A 47 5.20 1.20 -11.63
C GLU A 47 5.36 0.81 -10.14
N GLY A 48 5.23 1.77 -9.21
CA GLY A 48 5.23 1.57 -7.76
C GLY A 48 3.95 0.97 -7.20
N GLU A 49 2.95 0.69 -8.06
CA GLU A 49 1.65 0.22 -7.62
C GLU A 49 1.72 -1.21 -7.06
N ARG A 50 1.17 -1.38 -5.84
CA ARG A 50 1.13 -2.66 -5.13
C ARG A 50 0.51 -3.79 -5.94
N THR A 51 -0.51 -3.49 -6.74
CA THR A 51 -1.26 -4.49 -7.51
C THR A 51 -0.43 -5.21 -8.57
N TYR A 52 0.76 -4.71 -8.92
CA TYR A 52 1.71 -5.42 -9.77
C TYR A 52 2.36 -6.64 -9.10
N LYS A 53 2.29 -6.76 -7.78
CA LYS A 53 2.66 -7.96 -7.04
C LYS A 53 1.48 -8.92 -6.98
N SER A 54 1.69 -10.20 -7.38
CA SER A 54 0.67 -11.24 -7.25
C SER A 54 0.65 -11.80 -5.83
N GLU A 55 -0.52 -11.80 -5.20
CA GLU A 55 -0.73 -12.42 -3.89
C GLU A 55 -0.98 -13.94 -4.01
N ASN A 56 -1.45 -14.39 -5.17
CA ASN A 56 -1.68 -15.79 -5.47
C ASN A 56 -0.48 -16.42 -6.18
N ALA A 57 -0.36 -17.76 -6.10
CA ALA A 57 0.65 -18.50 -6.85
C ALA A 57 0.37 -18.46 -8.36
N PRO A 58 1.42 -18.27 -9.18
CA PRO A 58 2.78 -17.93 -8.80
C PRO A 58 2.87 -16.47 -8.31
N ARG A 59 3.58 -16.25 -7.18
CA ARG A 59 3.71 -14.96 -6.52
C ARG A 59 4.74 -14.07 -7.23
N TYR A 60 4.46 -13.71 -8.48
CA TYR A 60 5.36 -12.88 -9.31
C TYR A 60 5.14 -11.38 -9.08
N HIS A 61 6.12 -10.60 -9.46
CA HIS A 61 6.02 -9.15 -9.61
C HIS A 61 6.06 -8.81 -11.10
N ALA A 62 5.04 -8.10 -11.61
CA ALA A 62 4.92 -7.84 -13.05
C ALA A 62 6.12 -7.05 -13.61
N VAL A 63 6.65 -6.08 -12.87
CA VAL A 63 7.85 -5.32 -13.30
C VAL A 63 9.07 -6.24 -13.47
N ALA A 64 9.25 -7.24 -12.57
CA ALA A 64 10.33 -8.20 -12.69
C ALA A 64 10.19 -9.10 -13.93
N VAL A 65 8.96 -9.54 -14.22
CA VAL A 65 8.63 -10.31 -15.44
C VAL A 65 8.83 -9.43 -16.67
N ALA A 66 8.34 -8.18 -16.65
CA ALA A 66 8.50 -7.22 -17.73
C ALA A 66 9.99 -7.01 -18.09
N ARG A 67 10.82 -6.78 -17.07
CA ARG A 67 12.27 -6.62 -17.24
C ARG A 67 12.89 -7.85 -17.90
N LYS A 68 12.54 -9.07 -17.43
CA LYS A 68 13.06 -10.31 -18.03
C LYS A 68 12.62 -10.48 -19.48
N ARG A 69 11.35 -10.19 -19.77
CA ARG A 69 10.83 -10.24 -21.14
C ARG A 69 11.54 -9.26 -22.07
N CYS A 70 11.69 -8.00 -21.64
CA CYS A 70 12.41 -6.99 -22.43
C CYS A 70 13.86 -7.37 -22.69
N GLN A 71 14.54 -7.97 -21.69
CA GLN A 71 15.88 -8.53 -21.89
C GLN A 71 15.91 -9.65 -22.95
N THR A 72 14.92 -10.55 -22.91
CA THR A 72 14.83 -11.68 -23.86
C THR A 72 14.50 -11.21 -25.29
N HIS A 73 13.64 -10.20 -25.42
CA HIS A 73 13.21 -9.64 -26.71
C HIS A 73 14.08 -8.48 -27.19
N HIS A 74 15.12 -8.09 -26.45
CA HIS A 74 16.00 -6.96 -26.75
C HIS A 74 15.24 -5.65 -27.01
N CYS A 75 14.21 -5.37 -26.22
CA CYS A 75 13.40 -4.15 -26.33
C CYS A 75 13.42 -3.32 -25.03
N PRO A 76 13.16 -2.01 -25.11
CA PRO A 76 13.12 -1.16 -23.93
C PRO A 76 11.95 -1.49 -23.01
N LEU A 77 12.18 -1.31 -21.70
CA LEU A 77 11.16 -1.26 -20.65
C LEU A 77 11.04 0.18 -20.17
N LEU A 78 9.84 0.75 -20.27
CA LEU A 78 9.53 2.06 -19.72
C LEU A 78 8.74 1.88 -18.43
N LEU A 79 9.28 2.38 -17.32
CA LEU A 79 8.60 2.46 -16.02
C LEU A 79 8.17 3.92 -15.83
N ALA A 80 6.86 4.15 -15.73
CA ALA A 80 6.29 5.48 -15.61
C ALA A 80 5.64 5.64 -14.23
N SER A 81 5.87 6.76 -13.57
CA SER A 81 5.17 7.16 -12.34
C SER A 81 5.44 8.61 -12.00
N ALA A 82 4.49 9.27 -11.35
CA ALA A 82 4.72 10.56 -10.69
C ALA A 82 5.55 10.40 -9.41
N THR A 83 5.46 9.22 -8.78
CA THR A 83 6.15 8.83 -7.55
C THR A 83 6.77 7.45 -7.75
N PRO A 84 7.93 7.37 -8.42
CA PRO A 84 8.61 6.10 -8.67
C PRO A 84 8.84 5.33 -7.36
N SER A 85 8.91 4.00 -7.42
CA SER A 85 9.32 3.23 -6.25
C SER A 85 10.74 3.60 -5.83
N ILE A 86 11.01 3.56 -4.53
CA ILE A 86 12.36 3.85 -3.99
C ILE A 86 13.41 2.95 -4.66
N GLU A 87 13.05 1.70 -4.95
CA GLU A 87 13.90 0.75 -5.64
C GLU A 87 14.22 1.19 -7.08
N SER A 88 13.21 1.57 -7.87
CA SER A 88 13.40 2.02 -9.25
C SER A 88 14.20 3.31 -9.33
N TYR A 89 13.91 4.27 -8.46
CA TYR A 89 14.62 5.53 -8.41
C TYR A 89 16.08 5.35 -7.93
N TYR A 90 16.32 4.43 -6.98
CA TYR A 90 17.66 4.02 -6.57
C TYR A 90 18.47 3.49 -7.76
N TYR A 91 17.91 2.59 -8.57
CA TYR A 91 18.59 2.06 -9.74
C TYR A 91 18.83 3.13 -10.83
N ALA A 92 17.94 4.09 -10.96
CA ALA A 92 18.14 5.24 -11.84
C ALA A 92 19.28 6.13 -11.34
N LYS A 93 19.33 6.47 -10.04
CA LYS A 93 20.45 7.22 -9.44
C LYS A 93 21.80 6.49 -9.53
N LYS A 94 21.79 5.16 -9.57
CA LYS A 94 23.00 4.34 -9.78
C LYS A 94 23.38 4.16 -11.26
N GLY A 95 22.64 4.74 -12.20
CA GLY A 95 22.89 4.63 -13.62
C GLY A 95 22.54 3.27 -14.23
N VAL A 96 21.83 2.39 -13.47
CA VAL A 96 21.31 1.11 -14.00
C VAL A 96 20.11 1.35 -14.91
N TYR A 97 19.28 2.35 -14.57
CA TYR A 97 18.19 2.85 -15.41
C TYR A 97 18.50 4.25 -15.90
N THR A 98 17.97 4.61 -17.06
CA THR A 98 18.00 5.99 -17.55
C THR A 98 16.80 6.73 -16.95
N LEU A 99 17.08 7.81 -16.20
CA LEU A 99 16.03 8.67 -15.63
C LEU A 99 15.58 9.69 -16.66
N LEU A 100 14.29 9.72 -16.95
CA LEU A 100 13.63 10.71 -17.80
C LEU A 100 12.64 11.51 -16.94
N GLU A 101 12.82 12.82 -16.85
CA GLU A 101 11.99 13.69 -16.02
C GLU A 101 11.09 14.59 -16.86
N LEU A 102 9.77 14.49 -16.68
CA LEU A 102 8.80 15.42 -17.23
C LEU A 102 8.54 16.53 -16.20
N LYS A 103 9.21 17.66 -16.36
CA LYS A 103 9.20 18.78 -15.39
C LYS A 103 7.99 19.69 -15.51
N LYS A 104 7.20 19.59 -16.58
CA LYS A 104 6.04 20.45 -16.84
C LYS A 104 4.77 19.62 -16.89
N ARG A 105 3.72 20.07 -16.22
CA ARG A 105 2.39 19.49 -16.36
C ARG A 105 1.80 19.77 -17.74
N TYR A 106 0.88 18.93 -18.15
CA TYR A 106 0.08 19.17 -19.37
C TYR A 106 -0.54 20.56 -19.30
N ARG A 107 -0.50 21.31 -20.41
CA ARG A 107 -0.94 22.71 -20.51
C ARG A 107 -0.28 23.68 -19.51
N ASN A 108 0.86 23.35 -18.92
CA ASN A 108 1.54 24.16 -17.89
C ASN A 108 0.65 24.53 -16.69
N MET A 109 -0.38 23.72 -16.37
CA MET A 109 -1.26 23.93 -15.22
C MET A 109 -0.46 23.97 -13.91
N PRO A 110 -0.76 24.91 -12.99
CA PRO A 110 -0.11 24.97 -11.70
C PRO A 110 -0.42 23.72 -10.87
N LEU A 111 0.42 23.45 -9.89
CA LEU A 111 0.12 22.44 -8.88
C LEU A 111 -1.09 22.91 -8.06
N PRO A 112 -1.96 21.99 -7.62
CA PRO A 112 -3.04 22.34 -6.68
C PRO A 112 -2.49 22.93 -5.39
N GLU A 113 -3.23 23.87 -4.81
CA GLU A 113 -2.94 24.36 -3.48
C GLU A 113 -3.24 23.30 -2.43
N VAL A 114 -2.28 23.01 -1.55
CA VAL A 114 -2.41 21.98 -0.52
C VAL A 114 -2.31 22.59 0.86
N THR A 115 -3.36 22.44 1.64
CA THR A 115 -3.42 22.86 3.04
C THR A 115 -3.35 21.63 3.95
N VAL A 116 -2.39 21.61 4.88
CA VAL A 116 -2.31 20.59 5.94
C VAL A 116 -2.97 21.14 7.20
N VAL A 117 -4.00 20.45 7.69
CA VAL A 117 -4.79 20.87 8.86
C VAL A 117 -4.45 20.01 10.07
N ASP A 118 -4.14 20.68 11.18
CA ASP A 118 -3.89 20.04 12.47
C ASP A 118 -5.20 19.73 13.20
N MET A 119 -5.59 18.47 13.21
CA MET A 119 -6.79 17.99 13.89
C MET A 119 -6.72 18.07 15.42
N ASN A 120 -5.53 18.25 16.02
CA ASN A 120 -5.43 18.53 17.46
C ASN A 120 -5.90 19.93 17.77
N ARG A 121 -5.49 20.90 16.95
CA ARG A 121 -5.93 22.29 17.08
C ARG A 121 -7.45 22.40 16.88
N GLU A 122 -8.01 21.71 15.90
CA GLU A 122 -9.46 21.63 15.67
C GLU A 122 -10.19 21.16 16.95
N ARG A 123 -9.70 20.08 17.57
CA ARG A 123 -10.28 19.55 18.82
C ARG A 123 -10.15 20.51 20.00
N GLN A 124 -9.01 21.18 20.14
CA GLN A 124 -8.81 22.20 21.18
C GLN A 124 -9.78 23.38 21.03
N LEU A 125 -10.16 23.69 19.79
CA LEU A 125 -11.17 24.70 19.46
C LEU A 125 -12.63 24.20 19.60
N GLY A 126 -12.82 22.96 20.10
CA GLY A 126 -14.15 22.38 20.34
C GLY A 126 -14.75 21.63 19.16
N ASN A 127 -14.01 21.47 18.05
CA ASN A 127 -14.47 20.67 16.91
C ASN A 127 -14.34 19.17 17.23
N GLY A 128 -15.43 18.52 17.59
CA GLY A 128 -15.52 17.07 17.84
C GLY A 128 -15.83 16.25 16.60
N THR A 129 -16.00 16.88 15.43
CA THR A 129 -16.34 16.19 14.18
C THR A 129 -15.11 15.57 13.52
N PRO A 130 -15.27 14.57 12.61
CA PRO A 130 -14.15 14.03 11.83
C PRO A 130 -13.66 15.00 10.74
N PHE A 131 -14.37 16.11 10.51
CA PHE A 131 -14.04 17.11 9.50
C PHE A 131 -13.53 18.38 10.17
N SER A 132 -12.44 18.94 9.68
CA SER A 132 -11.95 20.24 10.13
C SER A 132 -12.87 21.38 9.67
N ASN A 133 -12.93 22.46 10.40
CA ASN A 133 -13.68 23.65 9.98
C ASN A 133 -13.20 24.13 8.60
N ALA A 134 -11.90 24.16 8.36
CA ALA A 134 -11.32 24.53 7.07
C ALA A 134 -11.83 23.64 5.91
N LEU A 135 -12.01 22.33 6.14
CA LEU A 135 -12.57 21.42 5.12
C LEU A 135 -14.06 21.67 4.93
N ILE A 136 -14.82 21.86 6.01
CA ILE A 136 -16.27 22.13 5.94
C ILE A 136 -16.53 23.43 5.14
N ASP A 137 -15.80 24.50 5.45
CA ASP A 137 -15.91 25.78 4.76
C ASP A 137 -15.57 25.65 3.27
N ALA A 138 -14.47 24.95 2.95
CA ALA A 138 -14.08 24.70 1.57
C ALA A 138 -15.09 23.83 0.80
N MET A 139 -15.69 22.81 1.44
CA MET A 139 -16.76 22.02 0.87
C MET A 139 -18.00 22.89 0.55
N GLN A 140 -18.41 23.73 1.50
CA GLN A 140 -19.55 24.61 1.34
C GLN A 140 -19.34 25.59 0.18
N GLU A 141 -18.17 26.19 0.09
CA GLU A 141 -17.77 27.08 -1.01
C GLU A 141 -17.83 26.32 -2.36
N THR A 142 -17.18 25.15 -2.43
CA THR A 142 -17.12 24.33 -3.65
C THR A 142 -18.50 23.94 -4.16
N LEU A 143 -19.36 23.46 -3.26
CA LEU A 143 -20.74 23.05 -3.57
C LEU A 143 -21.60 24.24 -4.00
N SER A 144 -21.41 25.43 -3.40
CA SER A 144 -22.13 26.64 -3.77
C SER A 144 -21.81 27.11 -5.19
N HIS A 145 -20.63 26.77 -5.72
CA HIS A 145 -20.23 27.04 -7.11
C HIS A 145 -20.61 25.92 -8.08
N GLY A 146 -21.41 24.93 -7.66
CA GLY A 146 -21.83 23.81 -8.49
C GLY A 146 -20.66 22.90 -8.88
N LYS A 147 -19.58 22.87 -8.07
CA LYS A 147 -18.42 22.01 -8.28
C LYS A 147 -18.47 20.80 -7.34
N GLN A 148 -17.65 19.79 -7.65
CA GLN A 148 -17.64 18.53 -6.94
C GLN A 148 -16.51 18.45 -5.91
N VAL A 149 -16.77 17.71 -4.85
CA VAL A 149 -15.82 17.41 -3.77
C VAL A 149 -15.51 15.92 -3.76
N LEU A 150 -14.23 15.59 -3.66
CA LEU A 150 -13.74 14.22 -3.46
C LEU A 150 -13.16 14.09 -2.05
N LEU A 151 -13.72 13.23 -1.24
CA LEU A 151 -13.20 12.88 0.07
C LEU A 151 -12.59 11.49 0.02
N LEU A 152 -11.32 11.39 0.39
CA LEU A 152 -10.63 10.13 0.53
C LEU A 152 -10.50 9.75 2.00
N LEU A 153 -11.08 8.62 2.37
CA LEU A 153 -10.89 7.96 3.64
C LEU A 153 -9.97 6.76 3.43
N ASN A 154 -8.74 6.82 3.93
CA ASN A 154 -7.86 5.67 3.86
C ASN A 154 -8.27 4.63 4.90
N ARG A 155 -9.10 3.63 4.49
CA ARG A 155 -9.60 2.55 5.34
C ARG A 155 -8.65 1.35 5.42
N ARG A 156 -7.65 1.25 4.54
CA ARG A 156 -6.71 0.12 4.53
C ARG A 156 -5.82 0.15 5.75
N GLY A 157 -6.12 -0.71 6.68
CA GLY A 157 -5.42 -0.87 7.95
C GLY A 157 -6.40 -0.77 9.12
N TYR A 158 -7.37 -1.70 9.20
CA TYR A 158 -8.24 -1.89 10.37
C TYR A 158 -7.40 -2.36 11.58
N HIS A 159 -6.28 -1.68 11.79
CA HIS A 159 -5.36 -2.00 12.85
C HIS A 159 -5.74 -1.16 14.04
N THR A 160 -5.92 -1.81 15.14
CA THR A 160 -6.06 -1.14 16.42
C THR A 160 -4.70 -0.56 16.79
N MET A 161 -4.25 0.40 15.97
CA MET A 161 -3.08 1.18 16.29
C MET A 161 -3.43 2.11 17.43
N ILE A 162 -2.55 2.18 18.38
CA ILE A 162 -2.68 3.04 19.54
C ILE A 162 -1.69 4.18 19.42
N SER A 163 -2.18 5.41 19.57
CA SER A 163 -1.35 6.60 19.63
C SER A 163 -1.57 7.34 20.94
N CYS A 164 -0.54 8.01 21.39
CA CYS A 164 -0.61 8.91 22.54
C CYS A 164 -1.55 10.09 22.25
N CYS A 165 -2.43 10.44 23.21
CA CYS A 165 -3.33 11.58 23.04
C CYS A 165 -2.60 12.93 23.08
N SER A 166 -1.40 13.01 23.69
CA SER A 166 -0.65 14.25 23.86
C SER A 166 0.26 14.58 22.67
N CYS A 167 1.02 13.58 22.13
CA CYS A 167 1.95 13.81 21.04
C CYS A 167 1.55 13.12 19.73
N ASN A 168 0.49 12.31 19.74
CA ASN A 168 -0.04 11.50 18.63
C ASN A 168 0.90 10.42 18.08
N GLU A 169 2.09 10.30 18.63
CA GLU A 169 3.02 9.25 18.24
C GLU A 169 2.49 7.87 18.64
N PRO A 170 2.61 6.86 17.77
CA PRO A 170 2.31 5.48 18.10
C PRO A 170 3.38 4.89 19.02
N VAL A 171 3.08 3.74 19.60
CA VAL A 171 4.08 2.97 20.33
C VAL A 171 4.90 2.16 19.33
N TYR A 172 6.19 2.42 19.25
CA TYR A 172 7.09 1.74 18.31
C TYR A 172 7.72 0.49 18.94
N CYS A 173 8.01 -0.49 18.09
CA CYS A 173 8.79 -1.66 18.49
C CYS A 173 10.25 -1.27 18.73
N PRO A 174 10.84 -1.62 19.89
CA PRO A 174 12.24 -1.27 20.19
C PRO A 174 13.24 -1.94 19.25
N ASN A 175 12.88 -3.09 18.67
CA ASN A 175 13.78 -3.86 17.79
C ASN A 175 13.67 -3.48 16.31
N CYS A 176 12.50 -3.00 15.87
CA CYS A 176 12.18 -2.82 14.45
C CYS A 176 11.85 -1.38 14.08
N SER A 177 11.65 -0.48 15.06
CA SER A 177 11.24 0.90 14.87
C SER A 177 10.00 1.07 13.97
N VAL A 178 9.11 0.06 13.98
CA VAL A 178 7.79 0.12 13.34
C VAL A 178 6.71 0.22 14.40
N PRO A 179 5.55 0.86 14.10
CA PRO A 179 4.42 0.88 15.02
C PRO A 179 3.96 -0.51 15.42
N MET A 180 3.63 -0.68 16.70
CA MET A 180 3.09 -1.93 17.23
C MET A 180 1.56 -1.95 17.12
N THR A 181 1.01 -3.14 16.94
CA THR A 181 -0.44 -3.39 16.87
C THR A 181 -0.97 -3.82 18.23
N TYR A 182 -2.08 -3.25 18.65
CA TYR A 182 -2.74 -3.66 19.89
C TYR A 182 -3.70 -4.84 19.65
N HIS A 183 -3.52 -5.89 20.41
CA HIS A 183 -4.33 -7.11 20.40
C HIS A 183 -5.27 -7.11 21.60
N LYS A 184 -6.57 -6.90 21.34
CA LYS A 184 -7.59 -6.79 22.38
C LYS A 184 -7.73 -8.06 23.22
N VAL A 185 -7.52 -9.23 22.63
CA VAL A 185 -7.69 -10.53 23.30
C VAL A 185 -6.62 -10.76 24.36
N SER A 186 -5.37 -10.39 24.06
CA SER A 186 -4.23 -10.54 24.97
C SER A 186 -3.93 -9.29 25.77
N ASP A 187 -4.61 -8.16 25.49
CA ASP A 187 -4.36 -6.83 26.07
C ASP A 187 -2.89 -6.39 25.96
N GLN A 188 -2.26 -6.70 24.82
CA GLN A 188 -0.84 -6.45 24.56
C GLN A 188 -0.60 -5.77 23.22
N LEU A 189 0.54 -5.10 23.13
CA LEU A 189 1.10 -4.59 21.88
C LEU A 189 2.02 -5.66 21.28
N MET A 190 1.88 -5.92 19.98
CA MET A 190 2.72 -6.87 19.24
C MET A 190 3.35 -6.22 18.01
N CYS A 191 4.60 -6.53 17.81
CA CYS A 191 5.30 -6.23 16.56
C CYS A 191 5.18 -7.40 15.58
N HIS A 192 4.47 -7.20 14.48
CA HIS A 192 4.31 -8.23 13.45
C HIS A 192 5.55 -8.47 12.57
N TYR A 193 6.66 -7.76 12.81
CA TYR A 193 7.95 -8.03 12.16
C TYR A 193 8.78 -9.05 12.92
N CYS A 194 8.98 -8.84 14.22
CA CYS A 194 9.88 -9.66 15.02
C CYS A 194 9.16 -10.45 16.12
N GLY A 195 7.85 -10.27 16.31
CA GLY A 195 7.09 -10.93 17.36
C GLY A 195 7.28 -10.35 18.76
N HIS A 196 8.01 -9.24 18.90
CA HIS A 196 8.14 -8.60 20.21
C HIS A 196 6.78 -8.21 20.76
N MET A 197 6.48 -8.63 21.98
CA MET A 197 5.26 -8.33 22.70
C MET A 197 5.57 -7.54 23.96
N GLN A 198 4.72 -6.58 24.27
CA GLN A 198 4.78 -5.82 25.53
C GLN A 198 3.38 -5.40 25.96
N PRO A 199 3.12 -5.20 27.26
CA PRO A 199 1.89 -4.61 27.74
C PRO A 199 1.74 -3.17 27.26
N MET A 200 0.52 -2.62 27.38
CA MET A 200 0.32 -1.19 27.18
C MET A 200 1.21 -0.39 28.13
N PRO A 201 2.00 0.57 27.64
CA PRO A 201 2.79 1.41 28.50
C PRO A 201 1.88 2.32 29.34
N GLU A 202 2.18 2.50 30.62
CA GLU A 202 1.45 3.43 31.49
C GLU A 202 1.63 4.90 31.07
N THR A 203 2.79 5.19 30.49
CA THR A 203 3.15 6.51 29.98
C THR A 203 3.74 6.41 28.58
N CYS A 204 3.50 7.42 27.76
CA CYS A 204 4.05 7.49 26.42
C CYS A 204 5.58 7.53 26.46
N PRO A 205 6.27 6.60 25.76
CA PRO A 205 7.74 6.62 25.74
C PRO A 205 8.34 7.88 25.12
N HIS A 206 7.56 8.60 24.30
CA HIS A 206 8.02 9.78 23.59
C HIS A 206 7.83 11.08 24.40
N CYS A 207 6.67 11.29 25.05
CA CYS A 207 6.34 12.56 25.71
C CYS A 207 5.89 12.44 27.17
N GLY A 208 5.80 11.21 27.73
CA GLY A 208 5.34 10.98 29.11
C GLY A 208 3.82 11.10 29.30
N GLY A 209 3.03 11.37 28.26
CA GLY A 209 1.56 11.43 28.35
C GLY A 209 0.95 10.10 28.81
N LYS A 210 -0.12 10.16 29.60
CA LYS A 210 -0.74 8.96 30.21
C LYS A 210 -1.95 8.42 29.46
N GLN A 211 -2.43 9.12 28.44
CA GLN A 211 -3.62 8.73 27.71
C GLN A 211 -3.30 8.27 26.31
N PHE A 212 -3.91 7.16 25.93
CA PHE A 212 -3.79 6.58 24.61
C PHE A 212 -5.16 6.44 23.96
N ARG A 213 -5.21 6.57 22.65
CA ARG A 213 -6.43 6.40 21.85
C ARG A 213 -6.24 5.42 20.72
N ARG A 214 -7.33 4.79 20.32
CA ARG A 214 -7.40 4.02 19.06
C ARG A 214 -7.65 4.99 17.90
N MET A 215 -7.01 4.78 16.78
CA MET A 215 -7.19 5.60 15.57
C MET A 215 -8.17 4.90 14.62
N GLY A 216 -9.08 5.69 14.04
CA GLY A 216 -9.96 5.28 12.94
C GLY A 216 -11.42 5.73 13.07
N PHE A 217 -12.01 6.02 11.89
CA PHE A 217 -13.45 6.28 11.74
C PHE A 217 -14.03 5.31 10.70
N GLY A 218 -15.30 4.89 10.88
CA GLY A 218 -16.01 4.08 9.90
C GLY A 218 -16.55 4.90 8.73
N THR A 219 -16.57 4.35 7.51
CA THR A 219 -17.12 5.01 6.31
C THR A 219 -18.58 5.39 6.46
N GLN A 220 -19.38 4.52 7.07
CA GLN A 220 -20.80 4.77 7.32
C GLN A 220 -21.01 5.96 8.26
N GLN A 221 -20.22 6.06 9.32
CA GLN A 221 -20.29 7.20 10.24
C GLN A 221 -19.90 8.51 9.54
N MET A 222 -18.94 8.46 8.63
CA MET A 222 -18.57 9.63 7.82
C MET A 222 -19.70 10.07 6.88
N GLU A 223 -20.35 9.11 6.23
CA GLU A 223 -21.49 9.37 5.34
C GLU A 223 -22.67 10.02 6.10
N GLU A 224 -23.02 9.48 7.26
CA GLU A 224 -24.06 10.04 8.13
C GLU A 224 -23.75 11.47 8.57
N GLN A 225 -22.49 11.75 8.94
CA GLN A 225 -22.06 13.10 9.29
C GLN A 225 -22.10 14.07 8.09
N LEU A 226 -21.74 13.62 6.90
CA LEU A 226 -21.82 14.43 5.68
C LEU A 226 -23.27 14.77 5.32
N GLN A 227 -24.19 13.83 5.46
CA GLN A 227 -25.62 14.06 5.24
C GLN A 227 -26.21 15.07 6.23
N LEU A 228 -25.72 15.08 7.49
CA LEU A 228 -26.12 16.08 8.48
C LEU A 228 -25.58 17.47 8.17
N LEU A 229 -24.33 17.56 7.71
CA LEU A 229 -23.67 18.84 7.39
C LEU A 229 -24.15 19.42 6.06
N PHE A 230 -24.43 18.57 5.09
CA PHE A 230 -24.82 18.96 3.73
C PHE A 230 -26.09 18.23 3.27
N PRO A 231 -27.28 18.52 3.89
CA PRO A 231 -28.52 17.77 3.61
C PRO A 231 -29.05 17.91 2.18
N LYS A 232 -28.57 18.88 1.43
CA LYS A 232 -28.95 19.10 0.03
C LYS A 232 -27.98 18.44 -0.96
N ALA A 233 -26.78 18.05 -0.53
CA ALA A 233 -25.79 17.44 -1.40
C ALA A 233 -26.04 15.94 -1.55
N ARG A 234 -25.97 15.45 -2.76
CA ARG A 234 -26.03 14.02 -3.05
C ARG A 234 -24.66 13.39 -2.79
N VAL A 235 -24.58 12.59 -1.74
CA VAL A 235 -23.35 11.90 -1.32
C VAL A 235 -23.32 10.51 -1.93
N LEU A 236 -22.23 10.16 -2.62
CA LEU A 236 -21.98 8.80 -3.08
C LEU A 236 -20.82 8.19 -2.30
N ARG A 237 -21.11 7.14 -1.53
CA ARG A 237 -20.09 6.33 -0.86
C ARG A 237 -19.64 5.18 -1.74
N MET A 238 -18.33 5.03 -1.87
CA MET A 238 -17.68 3.96 -2.61
C MET A 238 -16.69 3.22 -1.72
N ASP A 239 -17.08 2.03 -1.29
CA ASP A 239 -16.23 1.12 -0.52
C ASP A 239 -16.41 -0.34 -0.98
N ALA A 240 -15.60 -1.25 -0.43
CA ALA A 240 -15.64 -2.67 -0.79
C ALA A 240 -16.99 -3.34 -0.48
N ASP A 241 -17.78 -2.79 0.43
CA ASP A 241 -19.07 -3.34 0.84
C ASP A 241 -20.18 -2.93 -0.13
N THR A 242 -20.04 -1.77 -0.80
CA THR A 242 -21.01 -1.24 -1.78
C THR A 242 -20.73 -1.70 -3.22
N THR A 243 -19.54 -2.22 -3.51
CA THR A 243 -19.09 -2.56 -4.88
C THR A 243 -19.22 -4.05 -5.22
N GLY A 244 -20.33 -4.69 -4.93
CA GLY A 244 -20.56 -6.13 -5.18
C GLY A 244 -20.38 -6.60 -6.63
N SER A 245 -20.39 -5.68 -7.61
CA SER A 245 -20.01 -5.92 -9.01
C SER A 245 -19.38 -4.65 -9.57
N ARG A 246 -18.06 -4.60 -9.53
CA ARG A 246 -17.23 -3.46 -9.91
C ARG A 246 -17.50 -2.91 -11.32
N TYR A 247 -17.89 -3.73 -12.26
CA TYR A 247 -18.09 -3.36 -13.66
C TYR A 247 -19.45 -2.69 -13.95
N ALA A 248 -20.52 -3.22 -13.40
CA ALA A 248 -21.83 -2.59 -13.50
C ALA A 248 -21.82 -1.22 -12.82
N TYR A 249 -20.93 -1.06 -11.84
CA TYR A 249 -20.76 0.16 -11.08
C TYR A 249 -19.91 1.22 -11.83
N GLU A 250 -18.81 0.83 -12.48
CA GLU A 250 -17.98 1.74 -13.28
C GLU A 250 -18.72 2.29 -14.50
N GLU A 251 -19.55 1.47 -15.16
CA GLU A 251 -20.41 1.89 -16.26
C GLU A 251 -21.54 2.82 -15.79
N SER A 252 -22.16 2.50 -14.65
CA SER A 252 -23.15 3.34 -13.98
C SER A 252 -22.57 4.69 -13.54
N LEU A 253 -21.34 4.70 -13.03
CA LEU A 253 -20.65 5.91 -12.58
C LEU A 253 -20.30 6.89 -13.70
N GLN A 254 -19.87 6.40 -14.85
CA GLN A 254 -19.58 7.28 -15.99
C GLN A 254 -20.81 8.02 -16.48
N HIS A 255 -21.99 7.41 -16.34
CA HIS A 255 -23.28 8.05 -16.67
C HIS A 255 -23.80 8.91 -15.52
N SER A 256 -23.51 8.56 -14.27
CA SER A 256 -24.02 9.26 -13.07
C SER A 256 -23.05 10.28 -12.49
N ALA A 257 -21.83 10.44 -13.05
CA ALA A 257 -20.80 11.33 -12.51
C ALA A 257 -21.28 12.81 -12.39
N GLN A 258 -22.26 13.20 -13.18
CA GLN A 258 -22.88 14.54 -13.13
C GLN A 258 -23.98 14.67 -12.06
N GLU A 259 -24.41 13.54 -11.46
CA GLU A 259 -25.54 13.53 -10.52
C GLU A 259 -25.11 13.72 -9.05
N TYR A 260 -23.84 13.47 -8.73
CA TYR A 260 -23.34 13.55 -7.35
C TYR A 260 -22.38 14.72 -7.18
N GLU A 261 -22.58 15.47 -6.11
CA GLU A 261 -21.74 16.62 -5.76
C GLU A 261 -20.63 16.25 -4.77
N LEU A 262 -20.84 15.19 -3.98
CA LEU A 262 -19.91 14.78 -2.93
C LEU A 262 -19.60 13.30 -3.03
N TRP A 263 -18.31 12.98 -3.20
CA TRP A 263 -17.79 11.63 -3.35
C TRP A 263 -17.00 11.22 -2.10
N LEU A 264 -17.43 10.16 -1.43
CA LEU A 264 -16.70 9.58 -0.30
C LEU A 264 -16.08 8.24 -0.71
N TYR A 265 -14.79 8.23 -0.89
CA TYR A 265 -14.03 7.05 -1.28
C TYR A 265 -13.33 6.42 -0.09
N ALA A 266 -13.50 5.10 0.04
CA ALA A 266 -12.67 4.27 0.89
C ALA A 266 -12.00 3.21 0.00
N ASP A 267 -10.68 3.11 0.05
CA ASP A 267 -9.84 2.17 -0.70
C ASP A 267 -9.52 2.53 -2.17
N ASP A 268 -9.60 1.60 -3.15
CA ASP A 268 -9.06 1.76 -4.50
C ASP A 268 -9.91 2.68 -5.41
N TRP A 269 -9.73 3.98 -5.31
CA TRP A 269 -10.32 5.01 -6.19
C TRP A 269 -9.58 5.17 -7.54
N LYS A 270 -8.56 4.38 -7.79
CA LYS A 270 -7.65 4.51 -8.94
C LYS A 270 -8.37 4.18 -10.25
N GLY A 271 -8.16 5.03 -11.25
CA GLY A 271 -8.71 4.86 -12.59
C GLY A 271 -9.95 5.69 -12.92
N LEU A 272 -10.59 6.34 -11.93
CA LEU A 272 -11.71 7.21 -12.19
C LEU A 272 -11.24 8.64 -12.52
N ASP A 273 -11.88 9.26 -13.48
CA ASP A 273 -11.65 10.66 -13.86
C ASP A 273 -12.82 11.52 -13.45
N PHE A 274 -12.55 12.60 -12.74
CA PHE A 274 -13.56 13.52 -12.21
C PHE A 274 -13.26 14.93 -12.75
N PRO A 275 -13.86 15.31 -13.88
CA PRO A 275 -13.53 16.58 -14.52
C PRO A 275 -13.93 17.80 -13.70
N ASP A 276 -14.99 17.69 -12.87
CA ASP A 276 -15.55 18.79 -12.09
C ASP A 276 -15.12 18.81 -10.62
N VAL A 277 -14.22 17.89 -10.19
CA VAL A 277 -13.67 17.90 -8.85
C VAL A 277 -12.62 19.00 -8.73
N THR A 278 -12.92 20.02 -7.93
CA THR A 278 -12.02 21.13 -7.63
C THR A 278 -11.49 21.10 -6.20
N LEU A 279 -12.15 20.38 -5.29
CA LEU A 279 -11.70 20.17 -3.91
C LEU A 279 -11.49 18.69 -3.61
N VAL A 280 -10.33 18.37 -3.05
CA VAL A 280 -10.02 17.05 -2.52
C VAL A 280 -9.74 17.14 -1.02
N GLY A 281 -10.48 16.37 -0.21
CA GLY A 281 -10.23 16.19 1.21
C GLY A 281 -9.61 14.82 1.49
N VAL A 282 -8.47 14.77 2.16
CA VAL A 282 -7.86 13.49 2.58
C VAL A 282 -7.98 13.34 4.09
N LEU A 283 -8.71 12.31 4.50
CA LEU A 283 -9.07 12.04 5.88
C LEU A 283 -8.21 10.90 6.44
N SER A 284 -7.92 10.93 7.74
CA SER A 284 -7.25 9.82 8.44
C SER A 284 -5.89 9.41 7.85
N LEU A 285 -5.07 10.37 7.43
CA LEU A 285 -3.72 10.13 6.88
C LEU A 285 -2.79 9.38 7.83
N ASP A 286 -2.94 9.59 9.12
CA ASP A 286 -2.09 8.97 10.14
C ASP A 286 -2.14 7.44 10.10
N GLN A 287 -3.27 6.85 9.71
CA GLN A 287 -3.39 5.40 9.54
C GLN A 287 -2.53 4.87 8.39
N ALA A 288 -2.42 5.64 7.30
CA ALA A 288 -1.58 5.28 6.17
C ALA A 288 -0.10 5.33 6.54
N LEU A 289 0.31 6.36 7.27
CA LEU A 289 1.68 6.51 7.75
C LEU A 289 2.13 5.32 8.59
N PHE A 290 1.24 4.83 9.44
CA PHE A 290 1.58 3.84 10.45
C PHE A 290 1.02 2.44 10.17
N ALA A 291 0.80 2.09 8.92
CA ALA A 291 0.25 0.79 8.52
C ALA A 291 1.16 -0.43 8.83
N GLY A 292 2.24 -0.25 9.58
CA GLY A 292 3.11 -1.35 10.04
C GLY A 292 3.89 -2.06 8.92
N ASP A 293 4.14 -1.37 7.81
CA ASP A 293 4.97 -1.86 6.69
C ASP A 293 6.08 -0.84 6.40
N PHE A 294 7.27 -1.30 6.04
CA PHE A 294 8.39 -0.40 5.71
C PHE A 294 8.12 0.48 4.48
N ARG A 295 7.11 0.14 3.67
CA ARG A 295 6.64 0.95 2.53
C ARG A 295 5.51 1.92 2.91
N SER A 296 5.10 2.00 4.16
CA SER A 296 3.96 2.83 4.56
C SER A 296 4.17 4.30 4.20
N TYR A 297 5.35 4.82 4.42
CA TYR A 297 5.70 6.21 4.08
C TYR A 297 5.70 6.47 2.58
N GLU A 298 6.29 5.58 1.80
CA GLU A 298 6.28 5.64 0.34
C GLU A 298 4.85 5.60 -0.21
N ARG A 299 4.02 4.69 0.31
CA ARG A 299 2.61 4.58 -0.09
C ARG A 299 1.80 5.81 0.28
N THR A 300 2.03 6.37 1.46
CA THR A 300 1.35 7.59 1.91
C THR A 300 1.74 8.78 1.04
N PHE A 301 3.03 8.93 0.75
CA PHE A 301 3.52 9.97 -0.15
C PHE A 301 2.87 9.84 -1.55
N SER A 302 2.89 8.63 -2.11
CA SER A 302 2.30 8.34 -3.42
C SER A 302 0.80 8.59 -3.43
N LEU A 303 0.08 8.14 -2.40
CA LEU A 303 -1.35 8.36 -2.24
C LEU A 303 -1.70 9.84 -2.26
N ILE A 304 -1.05 10.65 -1.42
CA ILE A 304 -1.29 12.09 -1.35
C ILE A 304 -1.00 12.74 -2.70
N THR A 305 0.15 12.47 -3.30
CA THR A 305 0.53 13.05 -4.60
C THR A 305 -0.47 12.72 -5.70
N GLN A 306 -0.94 11.48 -5.77
CA GLN A 306 -1.93 11.03 -6.76
C GLN A 306 -3.29 11.69 -6.54
N VAL A 307 -3.74 11.78 -5.28
CA VAL A 307 -5.03 12.37 -4.90
C VAL A 307 -5.03 13.88 -5.16
N VAL A 308 -4.01 14.57 -4.69
CA VAL A 308 -3.82 16.00 -4.95
C VAL A 308 -3.79 16.27 -6.46
N GLY A 309 -3.12 15.40 -7.22
CA GLY A 309 -3.07 15.50 -8.69
C GLY A 309 -4.41 15.32 -9.42
N ARG A 310 -5.49 14.91 -8.70
CA ARG A 310 -6.85 14.79 -9.27
C ARG A 310 -7.64 16.10 -9.21
N SER A 311 -7.35 16.96 -8.24
CA SER A 311 -7.98 18.28 -8.19
C SER A 311 -7.49 19.17 -9.33
N GLY A 312 -8.40 19.92 -9.95
CA GLY A 312 -8.04 20.92 -10.97
C GLY A 312 -7.52 20.32 -12.29
N ARG A 313 -8.14 19.24 -12.79
CA ARG A 313 -7.88 18.72 -14.15
C ARG A 313 -8.60 19.51 -15.23
N GLY A 314 -9.63 20.28 -14.86
CA GLY A 314 -10.32 21.23 -15.74
C GLY A 314 -9.58 22.57 -15.82
N ASP A 315 -10.31 23.60 -16.21
CA ASP A 315 -9.78 24.97 -16.35
C ASP A 315 -9.67 25.72 -15.00
N THR A 316 -10.11 25.10 -13.90
CA THR A 316 -10.12 25.71 -12.55
C THR A 316 -8.97 25.13 -11.72
N ALA A 317 -8.28 26.00 -10.99
CA ALA A 317 -7.24 25.56 -10.05
C ALA A 317 -7.81 24.63 -8.96
N GLY A 318 -7.17 23.50 -8.73
CA GLY A 318 -7.59 22.55 -7.72
C GLY A 318 -7.08 22.93 -6.33
N ARG A 319 -7.82 22.52 -5.29
CA ARG A 319 -7.43 22.63 -3.89
C ARG A 319 -7.44 21.25 -3.21
N ALA A 320 -6.53 21.04 -2.27
CA ALA A 320 -6.51 19.83 -1.45
C ALA A 320 -6.34 20.16 0.03
N ILE A 321 -7.11 19.51 0.88
CA ILE A 321 -7.04 19.65 2.34
C ILE A 321 -6.68 18.29 2.93
N LEU A 322 -5.53 18.24 3.61
CA LEU A 322 -5.00 17.05 4.25
C LEU A 322 -5.22 17.14 5.76
N GLN A 323 -6.08 16.29 6.32
CA GLN A 323 -6.35 16.26 7.75
C GLN A 323 -5.47 15.23 8.46
N THR A 324 -4.76 15.67 9.48
CA THR A 324 -3.83 14.82 10.23
C THR A 324 -3.69 15.29 11.68
N PHE A 325 -3.31 14.38 12.56
CA PHE A 325 -2.88 14.67 13.92
C PHE A 325 -1.37 14.92 14.02
N LEU A 326 -0.63 14.74 12.91
CA LEU A 326 0.83 14.90 12.83
C LEU A 326 1.20 15.88 11.70
N PRO A 327 0.79 17.15 11.78
CA PRO A 327 0.97 18.12 10.70
C PRO A 327 2.44 18.36 10.34
N ASN A 328 3.36 18.15 11.28
CA ASN A 328 4.80 18.35 11.08
C ASN A 328 5.53 17.10 10.58
N HIS A 329 4.82 15.97 10.32
CA HIS A 329 5.45 14.77 9.81
C HIS A 329 6.03 15.00 8.42
N TYR A 330 7.33 14.70 8.21
CA TYR A 330 8.06 15.07 7.00
C TYR A 330 7.42 14.49 5.72
N VAL A 331 6.84 13.28 5.78
CA VAL A 331 6.16 12.66 4.63
C VAL A 331 4.99 13.52 4.16
N LEU A 332 4.18 14.04 5.09
CA LEU A 332 3.01 14.86 4.77
C LEU A 332 3.43 16.22 4.21
N GLN A 333 4.43 16.85 4.82
CA GLN A 333 4.95 18.13 4.36
C GLN A 333 5.56 18.03 2.95
N LEU A 334 6.36 16.99 2.69
CA LEU A 334 6.99 16.78 1.39
C LEU A 334 5.97 16.35 0.33
N ALA A 335 4.95 15.56 0.70
CA ALA A 335 3.87 15.18 -0.21
C ALA A 335 2.97 16.39 -0.57
N ALA A 336 2.68 17.27 0.40
CA ALA A 336 1.96 18.51 0.14
C ALA A 336 2.69 19.42 -0.85
N GLN A 337 4.03 19.47 -0.77
CA GLN A 337 4.90 20.19 -1.70
C GLN A 337 5.20 19.40 -3.00
N GLN A 338 4.74 18.16 -3.11
CA GLN A 338 5.08 17.21 -4.19
C GLN A 338 6.61 17.08 -4.42
N ASN A 339 7.38 17.16 -3.34
CA ASN A 339 8.85 17.14 -3.37
C ASN A 339 9.39 15.71 -3.23
N TYR A 340 9.24 14.92 -4.30
CA TYR A 340 9.70 13.53 -4.34
C TYR A 340 11.23 13.39 -4.15
N PRO A 341 12.10 14.24 -4.73
CA PRO A 341 13.55 14.06 -4.57
C PRO A 341 13.99 14.12 -3.10
N VAL A 342 13.47 15.07 -2.32
CA VAL A 342 13.82 15.19 -0.88
C VAL A 342 13.20 14.04 -0.09
N PHE A 343 11.97 13.63 -0.40
CA PHE A 343 11.35 12.44 0.18
C PHE A 343 12.21 11.18 -0.04
N TYR A 344 12.70 10.98 -1.27
CA TYR A 344 13.56 9.85 -1.59
C TYR A 344 14.84 9.82 -0.74
N GLU A 345 15.52 10.96 -0.55
CA GLU A 345 16.75 11.00 0.25
C GLU A 345 16.50 10.61 1.74
N GLN A 346 15.37 11.03 2.30
CA GLN A 346 14.96 10.61 3.65
C GLN A 346 14.71 9.10 3.73
N GLU A 347 13.89 8.59 2.80
CA GLU A 347 13.58 7.16 2.73
C GLU A 347 14.83 6.30 2.45
N TYR A 348 15.70 6.77 1.57
CA TYR A 348 16.98 6.12 1.27
C TYR A 348 17.82 5.92 2.55
N ALA A 349 17.95 6.97 3.36
CA ALA A 349 18.71 6.91 4.61
C ALA A 349 18.10 5.90 5.58
N ILE A 350 16.78 5.94 5.79
CA ILE A 350 16.05 5.01 6.67
C ILE A 350 16.23 3.57 6.19
N ARG A 351 15.98 3.30 4.91
CA ARG A 351 16.07 1.94 4.36
C ARG A 351 17.48 1.36 4.37
N LYS A 352 18.49 2.22 4.20
CA LYS A 352 19.89 1.83 4.30
C LYS A 352 20.24 1.41 5.73
N THR A 353 19.84 2.21 6.72
CA THR A 353 20.12 1.94 8.13
C THR A 353 19.39 0.68 8.61
N MET A 354 18.13 0.53 8.21
CA MET A 354 17.27 -0.58 8.63
C MET A 354 17.43 -1.85 7.78
N LEU A 355 18.27 -1.83 6.75
CA LEU A 355 18.44 -2.92 5.78
C LEU A 355 17.10 -3.36 5.17
N PHE A 356 16.39 -2.42 4.53
CA PHE A 356 15.22 -2.70 3.69
C PHE A 356 15.55 -2.59 2.20
N PRO A 357 14.72 -3.12 1.29
CA PRO A 357 14.91 -2.90 -0.15
C PRO A 357 15.07 -1.42 -0.50
N PRO A 358 16.04 -1.04 -1.34
CA PRO A 358 16.86 -1.88 -2.25
C PRO A 358 18.16 -2.46 -1.64
N PHE A 359 18.43 -2.27 -0.36
CA PHE A 359 19.70 -2.71 0.27
C PHE A 359 19.73 -4.20 0.59
N CYS A 360 18.57 -4.82 0.77
CA CYS A 360 18.39 -6.27 0.79
C CYS A 360 17.18 -6.69 -0.03
N ASP A 361 16.93 -7.98 -0.14
CA ASP A 361 15.64 -8.53 -0.52
C ASP A 361 14.96 -9.10 0.73
N LEU A 362 13.63 -9.13 0.72
CA LEU A 362 12.83 -9.75 1.77
C LEU A 362 12.22 -11.04 1.22
N CYS A 363 12.35 -12.14 1.97
CA CYS A 363 11.61 -13.36 1.69
C CYS A 363 10.66 -13.66 2.84
N ILE A 364 9.38 -13.78 2.56
CA ILE A 364 8.36 -14.16 3.52
C ILE A 364 8.11 -15.66 3.32
N LEU A 365 8.40 -16.47 4.34
CA LEU A 365 7.92 -17.84 4.41
C LEU A 365 6.58 -17.84 5.12
N GLY A 366 5.51 -18.21 4.43
CA GLY A 366 4.16 -18.20 4.95
C GLY A 366 3.65 -19.61 5.24
N PHE A 367 2.94 -19.74 6.36
CA PHE A 367 2.37 -20.98 6.90
C PHE A 367 0.88 -20.77 7.15
N VAL A 368 0.03 -21.60 6.55
CA VAL A 368 -1.42 -21.43 6.61
C VAL A 368 -2.09 -22.78 6.91
N GLY A 369 -2.98 -22.82 7.89
CA GLY A 369 -3.68 -24.04 8.29
C GLY A 369 -4.88 -23.79 9.20
N GLU A 370 -5.60 -24.87 9.53
CA GLU A 370 -6.83 -24.80 10.31
C GLU A 370 -6.59 -24.74 11.83
N LYS A 371 -5.46 -25.28 12.31
CA LYS A 371 -5.11 -25.35 13.72
C LYS A 371 -3.92 -24.46 14.01
N GLU A 372 -4.09 -23.50 14.89
CA GLU A 372 -3.08 -22.49 15.20
C GLU A 372 -1.78 -23.09 15.70
N GLU A 373 -1.89 -24.01 16.65
CA GLU A 373 -0.71 -24.66 17.28
C GLU A 373 0.17 -25.36 16.25
N ILE A 374 -0.45 -26.03 15.24
CA ILE A 374 0.29 -26.73 14.18
C ILE A 374 0.96 -25.72 13.25
N VAL A 375 0.27 -24.60 12.92
CA VAL A 375 0.82 -23.55 12.06
C VAL A 375 1.98 -22.84 12.74
N ALA A 376 1.85 -22.50 14.00
CA ALA A 376 2.90 -21.89 14.81
C ALA A 376 4.12 -22.82 14.94
N ALA A 377 3.88 -24.11 15.22
CA ALA A 377 4.94 -25.12 15.31
C ALA A 377 5.69 -25.30 13.98
N ALA A 378 5.00 -25.27 12.84
CA ALA A 378 5.64 -25.37 11.53
C ALA A 378 6.50 -24.12 11.22
N ALA A 379 6.04 -22.93 11.60
CA ALA A 379 6.82 -21.71 11.44
C ALA A 379 8.08 -21.70 12.33
N ALA A 380 7.96 -22.17 13.58
CA ALA A 380 9.10 -22.34 14.49
C ALA A 380 10.08 -23.38 13.95
N GLU A 381 9.58 -24.50 13.41
CA GLU A 381 10.40 -25.53 12.79
C GLU A 381 11.16 -24.99 11.57
N ALA A 382 10.57 -24.13 10.76
CA ALA A 382 11.28 -23.48 9.66
C ALA A 382 12.48 -22.65 10.15
N VAL A 383 12.33 -21.91 11.25
CA VAL A 383 13.46 -21.18 11.87
C VAL A 383 14.55 -22.15 12.30
N ARG A 384 14.19 -23.26 12.92
CA ARG A 384 15.15 -24.31 13.33
C ARG A 384 15.87 -24.92 12.10
N GLN A 385 15.14 -25.22 11.03
CA GLN A 385 15.73 -25.77 9.81
C GLN A 385 16.66 -24.78 9.11
N ILE A 386 16.37 -23.48 9.17
CA ILE A 386 17.30 -22.45 8.68
C ILE A 386 18.61 -22.50 9.47
N GLN A 387 18.54 -22.58 10.80
CA GLN A 387 19.73 -22.64 11.65
C GLN A 387 20.56 -23.90 11.37
N VAL A 388 19.91 -25.05 11.20
CA VAL A 388 20.56 -26.33 10.85
C VAL A 388 21.26 -26.18 9.50
N TYR A 389 20.56 -25.72 8.47
CA TYR A 389 21.10 -25.53 7.12
C TYR A 389 22.33 -24.59 7.11
N VAL A 390 22.22 -23.45 7.81
CA VAL A 390 23.31 -22.47 7.90
C VAL A 390 24.55 -23.10 8.50
N LYS A 391 24.38 -23.93 9.52
CA LYS A 391 25.50 -24.62 10.20
C LYS A 391 26.07 -25.75 9.34
N GLU A 392 25.24 -26.63 8.83
CA GLU A 392 25.67 -27.85 8.10
C GLU A 392 26.27 -27.52 6.73
N GLN A 393 25.71 -26.53 6.03
CA GLN A 393 26.17 -26.12 4.69
C GLN A 393 27.20 -24.99 4.73
N ALA A 394 27.71 -24.62 5.92
CA ALA A 394 28.63 -23.50 6.12
C ALA A 394 28.20 -22.23 5.35
N PHE A 395 26.89 -21.90 5.44
CA PHE A 395 26.28 -20.81 4.68
C PHE A 395 26.83 -19.46 5.14
N SER A 396 27.73 -18.87 4.39
CA SER A 396 28.49 -17.66 4.74
C SER A 396 27.85 -16.34 4.29
N TYR A 397 26.69 -16.39 3.66
CA TYR A 397 26.02 -15.18 3.17
C TYR A 397 25.22 -14.48 4.28
N PRO A 398 25.19 -13.13 4.30
CA PRO A 398 24.43 -12.37 5.31
C PRO A 398 22.94 -12.73 5.30
N LEU A 399 22.43 -13.20 6.42
CA LEU A 399 21.04 -13.61 6.58
C LEU A 399 20.51 -13.17 7.95
N TRP A 400 19.40 -12.45 7.96
CA TRP A 400 18.66 -12.15 9.20
C TRP A 400 17.30 -12.85 9.14
N VAL A 401 16.98 -13.54 10.23
CA VAL A 401 15.73 -14.27 10.40
C VAL A 401 14.89 -13.55 11.45
N LEU A 402 13.70 -13.11 11.07
CA LEU A 402 12.77 -12.42 11.92
C LEU A 402 11.51 -13.29 12.15
N GLY A 403 11.21 -13.56 13.41
CA GLY A 403 10.06 -14.35 13.87
C GLY A 403 10.22 -15.84 13.58
N ALA A 404 9.38 -16.65 14.08
CA ALA A 404 8.05 -17.12 13.71
C ALA A 404 6.96 -16.31 14.41
N VAL A 405 6.15 -15.59 13.65
CA VAL A 405 5.14 -14.67 14.19
C VAL A 405 3.81 -14.84 13.45
N PRO A 406 2.65 -14.61 14.11
CA PRO A 406 1.39 -14.52 13.40
C PRO A 406 1.42 -13.41 12.35
N CYS A 407 0.73 -13.63 11.25
CA CYS A 407 0.50 -12.57 10.27
C CYS A 407 -0.40 -11.51 10.90
N HIS A 408 -0.40 -10.33 10.28
CA HIS A 408 -1.23 -9.22 10.73
C HIS A 408 -2.73 -9.61 10.83
N TYR A 409 -3.28 -10.27 9.82
CA TYR A 409 -4.54 -11.00 9.93
C TYR A 409 -4.23 -12.45 10.36
N GLU A 410 -4.24 -12.68 11.68
CA GLU A 410 -3.92 -13.97 12.27
C GLU A 410 -4.81 -15.09 11.74
N ARG A 411 -6.08 -14.77 11.46
CA ARG A 411 -7.08 -15.70 10.93
C ARG A 411 -7.82 -15.10 9.75
N LEU A 412 -7.79 -15.77 8.61
CA LEU A 412 -8.48 -15.36 7.40
C LEU A 412 -9.20 -16.55 6.78
N LYS A 413 -10.51 -16.40 6.49
CA LYS A 413 -11.36 -17.47 5.93
C LYS A 413 -11.26 -18.78 6.72
N GLY A 414 -11.25 -18.68 8.06
CA GLY A 414 -11.18 -19.82 8.96
C GLY A 414 -9.79 -20.43 9.18
N LYS A 415 -8.75 -19.95 8.50
CA LYS A 415 -7.38 -20.46 8.59
C LYS A 415 -6.46 -19.52 9.33
N TYR A 416 -5.62 -20.07 10.21
CA TYR A 416 -4.56 -19.36 10.90
C TYR A 416 -3.36 -19.17 9.99
N ARG A 417 -2.62 -18.06 10.20
CA ARG A 417 -1.53 -17.62 9.34
C ARG A 417 -0.34 -17.17 10.18
N TYR A 418 0.79 -17.83 9.96
CA TYR A 418 2.08 -17.48 10.56
C TYR A 418 3.11 -17.22 9.48
N ARG A 419 4.16 -16.50 9.83
CA ARG A 419 5.26 -16.19 8.90
C ARG A 419 6.61 -16.12 9.56
N VAL A 420 7.64 -16.33 8.73
CA VAL A 420 9.03 -16.03 9.01
C VAL A 420 9.52 -15.06 7.93
N ILE A 421 10.18 -13.99 8.30
CA ILE A 421 10.73 -13.00 7.38
C ILE A 421 12.23 -13.13 7.33
N LEU A 422 12.79 -13.28 6.14
CA LEU A 422 14.22 -13.33 5.89
C LEU A 422 14.67 -12.05 5.21
N LYS A 423 15.64 -11.31 5.79
CA LYS A 423 16.39 -10.29 5.04
C LYS A 423 17.57 -10.99 4.39
N CYS A 424 17.62 -11.01 3.08
CA CYS A 424 18.50 -11.83 2.27
C CYS A 424 18.88 -11.14 0.96
N LYS A 425 19.35 -11.90 -0.02
CA LYS A 425 19.47 -11.51 -1.43
C LYS A 425 18.76 -12.53 -2.31
N ASN A 426 18.16 -12.09 -3.40
CA ASN A 426 17.48 -13.00 -4.34
C ASN A 426 18.49 -13.67 -5.29
N THR A 427 19.38 -14.48 -4.73
CA THR A 427 20.40 -15.22 -5.47
C THR A 427 20.22 -16.73 -5.34
N SER A 428 20.95 -17.52 -6.13
CA SER A 428 20.84 -18.99 -6.12
C SER A 428 21.04 -19.61 -4.76
N PRO A 429 22.09 -19.27 -3.95
CA PRO A 429 22.27 -19.87 -2.63
C PRO A 429 21.07 -19.69 -1.70
N TYR A 430 20.49 -18.48 -1.66
CA TYR A 430 19.31 -18.24 -0.81
C TYR A 430 18.08 -19.00 -1.30
N ARG A 431 17.87 -19.09 -2.63
CA ARG A 431 16.74 -19.87 -3.18
C ARG A 431 16.88 -21.36 -2.87
N THR A 432 18.12 -21.89 -2.87
CA THR A 432 18.40 -23.28 -2.48
C THR A 432 18.09 -23.49 -0.99
N LEU A 433 18.57 -22.57 -0.10
CA LEU A 433 18.25 -22.61 1.33
C LEU A 433 16.73 -22.59 1.55
N ILE A 434 16.00 -21.64 0.93
CA ILE A 434 14.56 -21.49 1.10
C ILE A 434 13.84 -22.77 0.66
N ARG A 435 14.23 -23.37 -0.47
CA ARG A 435 13.67 -24.63 -0.95
C ARG A 435 13.91 -25.76 0.03
N ALA A 436 15.15 -25.97 0.46
CA ALA A 436 15.52 -27.03 1.39
C ALA A 436 14.74 -26.91 2.71
N VAL A 437 14.58 -25.71 3.24
CA VAL A 437 13.82 -25.46 4.48
C VAL A 437 12.35 -25.82 4.29
N LEU A 438 11.71 -25.37 3.20
CA LEU A 438 10.30 -25.68 2.95
C LEU A 438 10.08 -27.18 2.71
N GLU A 439 10.98 -27.85 2.01
CA GLU A 439 10.95 -29.30 1.79
C GLU A 439 11.10 -30.05 3.12
N ALA A 440 12.05 -29.67 3.97
CA ALA A 440 12.27 -30.29 5.28
C ALA A 440 11.06 -30.14 6.23
N VAL A 441 10.41 -28.99 6.21
CA VAL A 441 9.18 -28.77 7.00
C VAL A 441 8.02 -29.59 6.43
N THR A 442 7.82 -29.58 5.10
CA THR A 442 6.72 -30.30 4.45
C THR A 442 6.84 -31.83 4.58
N ALA A 443 8.07 -32.36 4.65
CA ALA A 443 8.31 -33.79 4.83
C ALA A 443 7.81 -34.34 6.19
N GLN A 444 7.61 -33.50 7.16
CA GLN A 444 7.09 -33.91 8.47
C GLN A 444 5.59 -34.16 8.42
N LYS A 445 5.15 -35.37 8.82
CA LYS A 445 3.71 -35.77 8.79
C LYS A 445 2.79 -34.80 9.52
N ALA A 446 3.26 -34.17 10.60
CA ALA A 446 2.51 -33.18 11.36
C ALA A 446 2.13 -31.94 10.55
N PHE A 447 2.92 -31.57 9.56
CA PHE A 447 2.76 -30.36 8.78
C PHE A 447 2.29 -30.58 7.33
N ALA A 448 2.10 -31.83 6.93
CA ALA A 448 1.77 -32.22 5.54
C ALA A 448 0.46 -31.60 4.99
N LYS A 449 -0.48 -31.20 5.87
CA LYS A 449 -1.75 -30.57 5.50
C LYS A 449 -1.70 -29.04 5.45
N LEU A 450 -0.57 -28.44 5.81
CA LEU A 450 -0.41 -26.98 5.79
C LEU A 450 -0.12 -26.49 4.36
N TYR A 451 -0.59 -25.31 4.06
CA TYR A 451 -0.16 -24.60 2.86
C TYR A 451 1.06 -23.71 3.20
N LEU A 452 2.22 -24.08 2.64
CA LEU A 452 3.47 -23.37 2.79
C LEU A 452 3.82 -22.65 1.49
N TYR A 453 4.41 -21.45 1.61
CA TYR A 453 4.89 -20.70 0.46
C TYR A 453 6.08 -19.81 0.81
N ALA A 454 6.85 -19.47 -0.22
CA ALA A 454 7.84 -18.39 -0.16
C ALA A 454 7.40 -17.23 -1.04
N ASP A 455 7.55 -16.01 -0.56
CA ASP A 455 7.21 -14.80 -1.29
C ASP A 455 8.36 -13.79 -1.23
N MET A 456 9.03 -13.59 -2.37
CA MET A 456 10.13 -12.63 -2.50
C MET A 456 9.60 -11.22 -2.67
N ASN A 457 10.08 -10.31 -1.82
CA ASN A 457 9.71 -8.90 -1.80
C ASN A 457 8.18 -8.68 -1.73
N GLY A 458 7.48 -9.61 -1.05
CA GLY A 458 6.06 -9.51 -0.76
C GLY A 458 5.76 -8.42 0.27
N ASP A 459 4.47 -8.10 0.40
CA ASP A 459 3.99 -7.16 1.41
C ASP A 459 4.03 -7.79 2.81
N ILE A 460 4.62 -7.07 3.75
CA ILE A 460 4.71 -7.51 5.13
C ILE A 460 3.43 -7.16 5.91
N GLY A 461 2.73 -6.12 5.52
CA GLY A 461 1.51 -5.65 6.18
C GLY A 461 0.23 -6.46 5.87
N VAL A 462 0.33 -7.63 5.21
CA VAL A 462 -0.85 -8.40 4.77
C VAL A 462 -0.92 -9.75 5.43
#